data_8586ae62d3cc3de8c802a77396c3eb30
#
_entry.id   8586ae62d3cc3de8c802a77396c3eb30
#
_cell.length_a   1.000
_cell.length_b   1.000
_cell.length_c   1.000
_cell.angle_alpha   90.00
_cell.angle_beta   90.00
_cell.angle_gamma   90.00
#
_symmetry.space_group_name_H-M   'P 1'
#
loop_
_entity.id
_entity.type
_entity.pdbx_description
1 polymer ?
#
loop_
_entity_poly.entity_id
_entity_poly.type
_entity_poly.pdbx_seq_one_letter_code
_entity_poly.pdbx_strand_id
1 'polypeptide(L)'
;LRTSVEPDREAQILRLAGEEACRPFDLANGPLIRGCLFRLDDMNHVLSLTLHHIVADGWSMDVLRRELASLYEAFKDCRPSPLPVLSIQYVDLIAAQRERPKGAADRRLLEYWANQLEGAPPLLNLPWDYPRPAIQGHRGARHPWTLEPELARRLYEVGARYRATPFMLLVSALGLLLSRYSRQTDFCIGTPVANRAGCEAEQLVGCFVNTVALRMDVSGNPSLPALLDRVRVRVAGAQGDQDLSFERLVDELGVVRDLGHTPLFQVMFVLEDSPSDVRRFADLEASRLNVGTGTSVFDLTLEMAQKTDGSLDAVFEYSTDLFAADTIARMAGHLQA
;
A
#
# COMPACT_ATOMS: atom_id res chain seq x y z
N LEU A 1 -10.16 28.10 13.47
CA LEU A 1 -11.21 27.06 13.50
C LEU A 1 -12.19 27.18 14.68
N ARG A 2 -11.84 27.89 15.75
CA ARG A 2 -12.69 28.07 16.96
C ARG A 2 -14.05 28.75 16.72
N THR A 3 -14.23 29.43 15.60
CA THR A 3 -15.42 30.25 15.31
C THR A 3 -16.39 29.64 14.30
N SER A 4 -16.06 28.47 13.69
CA SER A 4 -16.91 27.78 12.72
C SER A 4 -17.84 26.75 13.39
N VAL A 5 -18.98 26.44 12.75
CA VAL A 5 -19.96 25.42 13.20
C VAL A 5 -19.37 24.00 12.98
N GLU A 6 -19.71 23.01 13.83
CA GLU A 6 -19.09 21.67 13.82
C GLU A 6 -18.94 20.99 12.43
N PRO A 7 -19.96 20.87 11.59
CA PRO A 7 -19.80 20.25 10.27
C PRO A 7 -18.87 21.03 9.33
N ASP A 8 -18.79 22.36 9.48
CA ASP A 8 -17.86 23.21 8.73
C ASP A 8 -16.40 23.01 9.18
N ARG A 9 -16.16 22.63 10.44
CA ARG A 9 -14.80 22.44 10.98
C ARG A 9 -14.13 21.22 10.39
N GLU A 10 -14.82 20.07 10.34
CA GLU A 10 -14.28 18.84 9.78
C GLU A 10 -13.95 19.00 8.30
N ALA A 11 -14.88 19.55 7.51
CA ALA A 11 -14.66 19.87 6.11
C ALA A 11 -13.46 20.82 5.92
N GLN A 12 -13.33 21.83 6.78
CA GLN A 12 -12.21 22.77 6.72
C GLN A 12 -10.87 22.12 7.07
N ILE A 13 -10.85 21.19 8.06
CA ILE A 13 -9.63 20.41 8.40
C ILE A 13 -9.23 19.53 7.23
N LEU A 14 -10.17 18.75 6.68
CA LEU A 14 -9.91 17.88 5.54
C LEU A 14 -9.34 18.65 4.34
N ARG A 15 -9.91 19.85 4.07
CA ARG A 15 -9.40 20.73 3.03
C ARG A 15 -7.97 21.21 3.32
N LEU A 16 -7.70 21.74 4.52
CA LEU A 16 -6.38 22.26 4.88
C LEU A 16 -5.33 21.16 4.96
N ALA A 17 -5.68 19.98 5.49
CA ALA A 17 -4.80 18.83 5.51
C ALA A 17 -4.52 18.29 4.09
N GLY A 18 -5.53 18.31 3.21
CA GLY A 18 -5.37 17.94 1.80
C GLY A 18 -4.47 18.93 1.04
N GLU A 19 -4.66 20.24 1.24
CA GLU A 19 -3.79 21.26 0.66
C GLU A 19 -2.33 21.09 1.11
N GLU A 20 -2.12 20.80 2.40
CA GLU A 20 -0.77 20.54 2.94
C GLU A 20 -0.17 19.25 2.40
N ALA A 21 -0.96 18.18 2.28
CA ALA A 21 -0.52 16.91 1.72
C ALA A 21 -0.10 17.03 0.24
N CYS A 22 -0.81 17.85 -0.54
CA CYS A 22 -0.52 18.08 -1.96
C CYS A 22 0.60 19.09 -2.21
N ARG A 23 1.09 19.81 -1.19
CA ARG A 23 2.18 20.77 -1.36
C ARG A 23 3.47 20.05 -1.72
N PRO A 24 4.17 20.42 -2.83
CA PRO A 24 5.40 19.77 -3.25
C PRO A 24 6.49 19.82 -2.18
N PHE A 25 7.37 18.80 -2.20
CA PHE A 25 8.60 18.78 -1.43
C PHE A 25 9.79 19.18 -2.30
N ASP A 26 10.71 19.96 -1.75
CA ASP A 26 12.03 20.17 -2.35
C ASP A 26 12.94 19.01 -1.93
N LEU A 27 13.18 18.08 -2.85
CA LEU A 27 13.99 16.89 -2.57
C LEU A 27 15.48 17.18 -2.40
N ALA A 28 15.95 18.34 -2.92
CA ALA A 28 17.35 18.72 -2.83
C ALA A 28 17.69 19.37 -1.48
N ASN A 29 16.79 20.20 -0.95
CA ASN A 29 17.06 21.01 0.23
C ASN A 29 16.22 20.58 1.45
N GLY A 30 15.13 19.84 1.26
CA GLY A 30 14.21 19.44 2.34
C GLY A 30 13.46 20.63 2.96
N PRO A 31 12.89 20.51 4.16
CA PRO A 31 12.70 19.27 4.91
C PRO A 31 11.69 18.33 4.23
N LEU A 32 11.90 17.02 4.36
CA LEU A 32 11.04 15.97 3.75
C LEU A 32 9.94 15.46 4.70
N ILE A 33 9.79 16.14 5.83
CA ILE A 33 8.71 15.95 6.79
C ILE A 33 8.12 17.31 7.16
N ARG A 34 6.80 17.39 7.23
CA ARG A 34 6.06 18.55 7.70
C ARG A 34 4.99 18.10 8.69
N GLY A 35 4.79 18.91 9.71
CA GLY A 35 3.76 18.68 10.72
C GLY A 35 2.87 19.90 10.89
N CYS A 36 1.57 19.68 11.06
CA CYS A 36 0.61 20.72 11.37
C CYS A 36 -0.33 20.25 12.47
N LEU A 37 -0.48 21.06 13.52
CA LEU A 37 -1.43 20.80 14.60
C LEU A 37 -2.61 21.77 14.50
N PHE A 38 -3.79 21.23 14.22
CA PHE A 38 -5.03 21.97 14.20
C PHE A 38 -5.70 21.88 15.57
N ARG A 39 -5.85 23.00 16.25
CA ARG A 39 -6.61 23.07 17.50
C ARG A 39 -8.06 23.41 17.20
N LEU A 40 -8.97 22.49 17.48
CA LEU A 40 -10.40 22.66 17.30
C LEU A 40 -11.03 23.38 18.50
N ASP A 41 -10.69 22.89 19.67
CA ASP A 41 -11.05 23.45 20.97
C ASP A 41 -9.97 23.10 22.01
N ASP A 42 -10.31 23.17 23.29
CA ASP A 42 -9.35 22.91 24.36
C ASP A 42 -9.05 21.42 24.57
N MET A 43 -9.95 20.55 24.09
CA MET A 43 -9.83 19.07 24.24
C MET A 43 -9.58 18.35 22.91
N ASN A 44 -9.95 18.97 21.78
CA ASN A 44 -9.91 18.31 20.47
C ASN A 44 -8.85 18.93 19.56
N HIS A 45 -7.96 18.09 19.05
CA HIS A 45 -6.85 18.48 18.18
C HIS A 45 -6.74 17.50 17.01
N VAL A 46 -6.23 17.96 15.89
CA VAL A 46 -5.86 17.11 14.76
C VAL A 46 -4.39 17.33 14.44
N LEU A 47 -3.60 16.26 14.51
CA LEU A 47 -2.20 16.25 14.08
C LEU A 47 -2.13 15.71 12.64
N SER A 48 -1.65 16.54 11.72
CA SER A 48 -1.32 16.15 10.35
C SER A 48 0.20 16.03 10.22
N LEU A 49 0.67 14.86 9.79
CA LEU A 49 2.06 14.62 9.45
C LEU A 49 2.15 14.25 7.97
N THR A 50 2.90 15.02 7.21
CA THR A 50 3.13 14.81 5.77
C THR A 50 4.60 14.51 5.55
N LEU A 51 4.89 13.32 5.00
CA LEU A 51 6.24 12.88 4.67
C LEU A 51 6.33 12.55 3.19
N HIS A 52 7.47 12.89 2.57
CA HIS A 52 7.74 12.38 1.23
C HIS A 52 8.08 10.89 1.31
N HIS A 53 7.55 10.08 0.39
CA HIS A 53 7.68 8.62 0.44
C HIS A 53 9.15 8.14 0.34
N ILE A 54 10.08 9.00 -0.17
CA ILE A 54 11.51 8.66 -0.24
C ILE A 54 12.18 8.50 1.15
N VAL A 55 11.57 9.05 2.22
CA VAL A 55 12.09 8.99 3.59
C VAL A 55 11.24 8.17 4.55
N ALA A 56 10.08 7.67 4.13
CA ALA A 56 9.18 6.89 4.97
C ALA A 56 8.27 6.01 4.13
N ASP A 57 8.00 4.81 4.63
CA ASP A 57 7.01 3.87 4.11
C ASP A 57 5.88 3.64 5.13
N GLY A 58 4.93 2.75 4.84
CA GLY A 58 3.82 2.43 5.74
C GLY A 58 4.29 1.96 7.11
N TRP A 59 5.30 1.09 7.16
CA TRP A 59 5.90 0.62 8.42
C TRP A 59 6.52 1.77 9.23
N SER A 60 7.18 2.70 8.56
CA SER A 60 7.75 3.90 9.19
C SER A 60 6.69 4.75 9.88
N MET A 61 5.48 4.82 9.35
CA MET A 61 4.37 5.54 9.98
C MET A 61 3.97 4.91 11.31
N ASP A 62 4.02 3.58 11.43
CA ASP A 62 3.77 2.89 12.70
C ASP A 62 4.90 3.11 13.71
N VAL A 63 6.16 3.13 13.26
CA VAL A 63 7.30 3.51 14.10
C VAL A 63 7.11 4.93 14.63
N LEU A 64 6.88 5.90 13.75
CA LEU A 64 6.66 7.30 14.13
C LEU A 64 5.51 7.47 15.12
N ARG A 65 4.39 6.79 14.90
CA ARG A 65 3.22 6.84 15.77
C ARG A 65 3.56 6.33 17.18
N ARG A 66 4.27 5.20 17.30
CA ARG A 66 4.68 4.62 18.60
C ARG A 66 5.66 5.54 19.32
N GLU A 67 6.64 6.07 18.62
CA GLU A 67 7.64 6.97 19.18
C GLU A 67 7.03 8.29 19.64
N LEU A 68 6.15 8.90 18.83
CA LEU A 68 5.42 10.11 19.20
C LEU A 68 4.54 9.89 20.44
N ALA A 69 3.86 8.75 20.55
CA ALA A 69 3.06 8.43 21.72
C ALA A 69 3.94 8.33 22.99
N SER A 70 5.07 7.62 22.88
CA SER A 70 6.02 7.47 24.01
C SER A 70 6.65 8.81 24.43
N LEU A 71 7.01 9.65 23.46
CA LEU A 71 7.55 10.98 23.71
C LEU A 71 6.51 11.91 24.34
N TYR A 72 5.26 11.86 23.86
CA TYR A 72 4.17 12.65 24.42
C TYR A 72 3.93 12.31 25.90
N GLU A 73 3.86 11.02 26.27
CA GLU A 73 3.73 10.58 27.66
C GLU A 73 4.89 11.07 28.53
N ALA A 74 6.13 10.92 28.05
CA ALA A 74 7.29 11.33 28.79
C ALA A 74 7.33 12.85 29.02
N PHE A 75 7.10 13.64 27.99
CA PHE A 75 7.17 15.10 28.07
C PHE A 75 5.99 15.71 28.82
N LYS A 76 4.80 15.08 28.75
CA LYS A 76 3.66 15.47 29.59
C LYS A 76 4.01 15.39 31.06
N ASP A 77 4.78 14.37 31.47
CA ASP A 77 5.24 14.17 32.87
C ASP A 77 6.59 14.86 33.15
N CYS A 78 7.07 15.76 32.30
CA CYS A 78 8.38 16.41 32.39
C CYS A 78 9.56 15.42 32.50
N ARG A 79 9.42 14.22 31.95
CA ARG A 79 10.48 13.19 31.91
C ARG A 79 11.30 13.31 30.61
N PRO A 80 12.59 12.90 30.62
CA PRO A 80 13.39 12.85 29.40
C PRO A 80 12.84 11.81 28.42
N SER A 81 13.32 11.87 27.17
CA SER A 81 12.96 10.90 26.12
C SER A 81 13.23 9.47 26.58
N PRO A 82 12.25 8.56 26.49
CA PRO A 82 12.41 7.15 26.81
C PRO A 82 12.93 6.33 25.60
N LEU A 83 13.08 6.97 24.43
CA LEU A 83 13.47 6.27 23.22
C LEU A 83 14.93 5.82 23.29
N PRO A 84 15.23 4.57 22.87
CA PRO A 84 16.60 4.09 22.82
C PRO A 84 17.39 4.82 21.73
N VAL A 85 18.71 4.91 21.96
CA VAL A 85 19.63 5.36 20.91
C VAL A 85 19.71 4.28 19.84
N LEU A 86 19.48 4.65 18.58
CA LEU A 86 19.60 3.73 17.46
C LEU A 86 21.06 3.37 17.21
N SER A 87 21.35 2.08 17.07
CA SER A 87 22.71 1.56 16.78
C SER A 87 23.13 1.85 15.35
N ILE A 88 22.15 2.01 14.45
CA ILE A 88 22.36 2.23 13.01
C ILE A 88 21.28 3.18 12.49
N GLN A 89 21.59 3.92 11.44
CA GLN A 89 20.64 4.79 10.74
C GLN A 89 20.23 4.22 9.39
N TYR A 90 19.10 4.68 8.84
CA TYR A 90 18.61 4.27 7.53
C TYR A 90 19.68 4.38 6.43
N VAL A 91 20.42 5.50 6.42
CA VAL A 91 21.46 5.75 5.42
C VAL A 91 22.61 4.74 5.47
N ASP A 92 22.95 4.24 6.66
CA ASP A 92 24.02 3.26 6.84
C ASP A 92 23.62 1.90 6.26
N LEU A 93 22.35 1.48 6.47
CA LEU A 93 21.81 0.25 5.87
C LEU A 93 21.76 0.34 4.35
N ILE A 94 21.32 1.45 3.80
CA ILE A 94 21.27 1.64 2.34
C ILE A 94 22.68 1.68 1.74
N ALA A 95 23.65 2.31 2.40
CA ALA A 95 25.04 2.29 1.99
C ALA A 95 25.59 0.85 1.96
N ALA A 96 25.39 0.09 3.04
CA ALA A 96 25.80 -1.31 3.09
C ALA A 96 25.14 -2.19 2.00
N GLN A 97 23.85 -1.96 1.71
CA GLN A 97 23.16 -2.66 0.62
C GLN A 97 23.76 -2.34 -0.76
N ARG A 98 24.12 -1.06 -1.00
CA ARG A 98 24.73 -0.64 -2.27
C ARG A 98 26.14 -1.20 -2.48
N GLU A 99 26.90 -1.34 -1.40
CA GLU A 99 28.25 -1.90 -1.41
C GLU A 99 28.27 -3.43 -1.52
N ARG A 100 27.12 -4.08 -1.32
CA ARG A 100 26.99 -5.53 -1.41
C ARG A 100 27.39 -6.02 -2.81
N PRO A 101 28.36 -6.96 -2.92
CA PRO A 101 28.79 -7.45 -4.21
C PRO A 101 27.64 -8.07 -5.01
N LYS A 102 27.49 -7.63 -6.26
CA LYS A 102 26.56 -8.26 -7.21
C LYS A 102 27.11 -9.62 -7.61
N GLY A 103 26.72 -10.67 -6.91
CA GLY A 103 27.28 -12.01 -7.05
C GLY A 103 26.30 -13.06 -7.60
N ALA A 104 26.57 -14.34 -7.25
CA ALA A 104 25.72 -15.46 -7.66
C ALA A 104 24.29 -15.36 -7.13
N ALA A 105 24.09 -14.77 -5.95
CA ALA A 105 22.77 -14.54 -5.37
C ALA A 105 21.93 -13.60 -6.22
N ASP A 106 22.49 -12.47 -6.67
CA ASP A 106 21.81 -11.52 -7.54
C ASP A 106 21.40 -12.15 -8.89
N ARG A 107 22.26 -12.97 -9.48
CA ARG A 107 21.93 -13.68 -10.72
C ARG A 107 20.78 -14.65 -10.52
N ARG A 108 20.76 -15.38 -9.40
CA ARG A 108 19.65 -16.29 -9.08
C ARG A 108 18.32 -15.53 -8.93
N LEU A 109 18.33 -14.37 -8.27
CA LEU A 109 17.14 -13.51 -8.14
C LEU A 109 16.65 -13.07 -9.52
N LEU A 110 17.54 -12.60 -10.39
CA LEU A 110 17.20 -12.20 -11.75
C LEU A 110 16.66 -13.37 -12.59
N GLU A 111 17.29 -14.54 -12.53
CA GLU A 111 16.84 -15.76 -13.20
C GLU A 111 15.45 -16.19 -12.71
N TYR A 112 15.21 -16.13 -11.40
CA TYR A 112 13.88 -16.42 -10.84
C TYR A 112 12.82 -15.49 -11.42
N TRP A 113 13.04 -14.17 -11.35
CA TRP A 113 12.06 -13.20 -11.84
C TRP A 113 11.91 -13.23 -13.35
N ALA A 114 12.98 -13.43 -14.10
CA ALA A 114 12.92 -13.61 -15.56
C ALA A 114 12.01 -14.79 -15.92
N ASN A 115 12.21 -15.95 -15.28
CA ASN A 115 11.38 -17.12 -15.51
C ASN A 115 9.91 -16.92 -15.07
N GLN A 116 9.67 -16.19 -13.95
CA GLN A 116 8.32 -15.91 -13.48
C GLN A 116 7.53 -14.98 -14.43
N LEU A 117 8.22 -14.03 -15.04
CA LEU A 117 7.61 -12.97 -15.84
C LEU A 117 7.76 -13.18 -17.35
N GLU A 118 8.43 -14.26 -17.78
CA GLU A 118 8.60 -14.60 -19.19
C GLU A 118 7.24 -14.71 -19.91
N GLY A 119 7.05 -13.90 -20.97
CA GLY A 119 5.81 -13.88 -21.74
C GLY A 119 4.60 -13.31 -21.00
N ALA A 120 4.77 -12.69 -19.83
CA ALA A 120 3.67 -12.01 -19.14
C ALA A 120 3.14 -10.85 -20.01
N PRO A 121 1.82 -10.70 -20.16
CA PRO A 121 1.25 -9.57 -20.90
C PRO A 121 1.67 -8.23 -20.29
N PRO A 122 2.10 -7.24 -21.08
CA PRO A 122 2.57 -5.95 -20.56
C PRO A 122 1.44 -5.09 -20.01
N LEU A 123 0.20 -5.34 -20.41
CA LEU A 123 -0.96 -4.53 -20.09
C LEU A 123 -2.17 -5.41 -19.72
N LEU A 124 -2.79 -5.07 -18.61
CA LEU A 124 -4.11 -5.59 -18.22
C LEU A 124 -5.20 -4.70 -18.82
N ASN A 125 -5.97 -5.25 -19.77
CA ASN A 125 -7.00 -4.53 -20.52
C ASN A 125 -8.32 -4.50 -19.74
N LEU A 126 -8.41 -3.65 -18.73
CA LEU A 126 -9.67 -3.40 -18.04
C LEU A 126 -10.64 -2.61 -18.94
N PRO A 127 -11.96 -2.73 -18.77
CA PRO A 127 -12.94 -1.97 -19.55
C PRO A 127 -12.97 -0.51 -19.04
N TRP A 128 -12.05 0.30 -19.55
CA TRP A 128 -11.98 1.72 -19.22
C TRP A 128 -13.22 2.46 -19.71
N ASP A 129 -13.69 3.41 -18.92
CA ASP A 129 -14.79 4.31 -19.29
C ASP A 129 -14.28 5.45 -20.21
N TYR A 130 -13.00 5.79 -20.07
CA TYR A 130 -12.34 6.84 -20.85
C TYR A 130 -11.11 6.29 -21.56
N PRO A 131 -10.77 6.82 -22.76
CA PRO A 131 -9.59 6.35 -23.49
C PRO A 131 -8.31 6.64 -22.69
N ARG A 132 -7.41 5.64 -22.64
CA ARG A 132 -6.12 5.78 -21.98
C ARG A 132 -5.31 6.94 -22.61
N PRO A 133 -4.82 7.89 -21.80
CA PRO A 133 -3.98 8.97 -22.29
C PRO A 133 -2.61 8.44 -22.74
N ALA A 134 -1.95 9.12 -23.69
CA ALA A 134 -0.59 8.79 -24.12
C ALA A 134 0.47 8.98 -23.01
N ILE A 135 0.19 9.82 -22.04
CA ILE A 135 1.02 10.02 -20.83
C ILE A 135 0.10 9.82 -19.64
N GLN A 136 0.49 8.91 -18.76
CA GLN A 136 -0.27 8.61 -17.55
C GLN A 136 -0.42 9.85 -16.68
N GLY A 137 -1.66 10.19 -16.35
CA GLY A 137 -1.98 11.20 -15.34
C GLY A 137 -1.91 10.62 -13.94
N HIS A 138 -2.00 11.51 -12.96
CA HIS A 138 -2.02 11.12 -11.55
C HIS A 138 -3.32 11.54 -10.85
N ARG A 139 -4.36 11.91 -11.60
CA ARG A 139 -5.66 12.23 -11.02
C ARG A 139 -6.33 10.95 -10.56
N GLY A 140 -6.74 10.95 -9.29
CA GLY A 140 -7.35 9.78 -8.69
C GLY A 140 -8.53 10.11 -7.80
N ALA A 141 -9.29 9.09 -7.45
CA ALA A 141 -10.31 9.13 -6.44
C ALA A 141 -10.31 7.83 -5.64
N ARG A 142 -11.00 7.83 -4.51
CA ARG A 142 -11.09 6.69 -3.61
C ARG A 142 -12.55 6.28 -3.43
N HIS A 143 -12.80 4.98 -3.48
CA HIS A 143 -14.10 4.38 -3.21
C HIS A 143 -13.98 3.43 -2.02
N PRO A 144 -14.33 3.86 -0.79
CA PRO A 144 -14.28 3.03 0.39
C PRO A 144 -15.53 2.15 0.52
N TRP A 145 -15.35 0.95 1.06
CA TRP A 145 -16.43 0.08 1.53
C TRP A 145 -15.91 -0.83 2.64
N THR A 146 -16.81 -1.57 3.29
CA THR A 146 -16.44 -2.49 4.36
C THR A 146 -17.04 -3.87 4.08
N LEU A 147 -16.25 -4.91 4.25
CA LEU A 147 -16.75 -6.27 4.32
C LEU A 147 -17.16 -6.55 5.76
N GLU A 148 -18.41 -6.97 5.93
CA GLU A 148 -18.96 -7.31 7.24
C GLU A 148 -18.17 -8.43 7.94
N PRO A 149 -18.10 -8.41 9.29
CA PRO A 149 -17.32 -9.38 10.06
C PRO A 149 -17.65 -10.84 9.73
N GLU A 150 -18.92 -11.14 9.47
CA GLU A 150 -19.36 -12.50 9.15
C GLU A 150 -18.80 -12.98 7.80
N LEU A 151 -18.76 -12.11 6.79
CA LEU A 151 -18.16 -12.44 5.49
C LEU A 151 -16.64 -12.61 5.64
N ALA A 152 -15.97 -11.70 6.35
CA ALA A 152 -14.54 -11.78 6.63
C ALA A 152 -14.18 -13.09 7.37
N ARG A 153 -14.95 -13.46 8.40
CA ARG A 153 -14.78 -14.72 9.13
C ARG A 153 -14.89 -15.93 8.21
N ARG A 154 -15.93 -15.99 7.36
CA ARG A 154 -16.11 -17.06 6.38
C ARG A 154 -14.98 -17.16 5.38
N LEU A 155 -14.47 -16.03 4.90
CA LEU A 155 -13.31 -15.99 4.02
C LEU A 155 -12.09 -16.60 4.70
N TYR A 156 -11.81 -16.23 5.95
CA TYR A 156 -10.68 -16.78 6.70
C TYR A 156 -10.83 -18.28 6.99
N GLU A 157 -12.04 -18.77 7.25
CA GLU A 157 -12.31 -20.21 7.41
C GLU A 157 -12.02 -20.98 6.12
N VAL A 158 -12.43 -20.44 4.97
CA VAL A 158 -12.08 -21.01 3.66
C VAL A 158 -10.56 -21.00 3.46
N GLY A 159 -9.89 -19.87 3.76
CA GLY A 159 -8.43 -19.78 3.70
C GLY A 159 -7.74 -20.86 4.54
N ALA A 160 -8.14 -20.98 5.81
CA ALA A 160 -7.61 -21.99 6.73
C ALA A 160 -7.82 -23.42 6.22
N ARG A 161 -9.01 -23.73 5.69
CA ARG A 161 -9.32 -25.04 5.09
C ARG A 161 -8.38 -25.44 3.97
N TYR A 162 -7.95 -24.46 3.15
CA TYR A 162 -7.03 -24.67 2.03
C TYR A 162 -5.60 -24.22 2.30
N ARG A 163 -5.24 -23.96 3.57
CA ARG A 163 -3.91 -23.50 3.98
C ARG A 163 -3.45 -22.25 3.23
N ALA A 164 -4.38 -21.36 2.93
CA ALA A 164 -4.11 -20.07 2.30
C ALA A 164 -4.15 -18.96 3.35
N THR A 165 -3.18 -18.05 3.27
CA THR A 165 -3.20 -16.84 4.11
C THR A 165 -4.33 -15.89 3.66
N PRO A 166 -4.77 -14.94 4.51
CA PRO A 166 -5.70 -13.89 4.09
C PRO A 166 -5.26 -13.18 2.81
N PHE A 167 -3.98 -12.85 2.71
CA PHE A 167 -3.40 -12.24 1.50
C PHE A 167 -3.62 -13.11 0.25
N MET A 168 -3.28 -14.40 0.31
CA MET A 168 -3.43 -15.32 -0.82
C MET A 168 -4.89 -15.44 -1.26
N LEU A 169 -5.82 -15.48 -0.30
CA LEU A 169 -7.24 -15.58 -0.60
C LEU A 169 -7.76 -14.30 -1.27
N LEU A 170 -7.45 -13.13 -0.69
CA LEU A 170 -7.95 -11.84 -1.17
C LEU A 170 -7.34 -11.45 -2.53
N VAL A 171 -6.03 -11.70 -2.74
CA VAL A 171 -5.41 -11.47 -4.04
C VAL A 171 -5.95 -12.43 -5.10
N SER A 172 -6.34 -13.67 -4.72
CA SER A 172 -7.02 -14.60 -5.64
C SER A 172 -8.39 -14.11 -6.03
N ALA A 173 -9.18 -13.57 -5.10
CA ALA A 173 -10.48 -12.98 -5.37
C ALA A 173 -10.36 -11.77 -6.31
N LEU A 174 -9.40 -10.87 -6.04
CA LEU A 174 -9.09 -9.76 -6.94
C LEU A 174 -8.69 -10.26 -8.33
N GLY A 175 -7.81 -11.26 -8.41
CA GLY A 175 -7.38 -11.86 -9.68
C GLY A 175 -8.54 -12.43 -10.49
N LEU A 176 -9.49 -13.10 -9.85
CA LEU A 176 -10.71 -13.58 -10.50
C LEU A 176 -11.58 -12.42 -11.00
N LEU A 177 -11.77 -11.37 -10.19
CA LEU A 177 -12.51 -10.18 -10.61
C LEU A 177 -11.86 -9.56 -11.85
N LEU A 178 -10.55 -9.29 -11.79
CA LEU A 178 -9.81 -8.67 -12.89
C LEU A 178 -9.86 -9.52 -14.16
N SER A 179 -9.74 -10.84 -14.05
CA SER A 179 -9.88 -11.75 -15.18
C SER A 179 -11.26 -11.68 -15.83
N ARG A 180 -12.33 -11.57 -15.03
CA ARG A 180 -13.71 -11.44 -15.56
C ARG A 180 -13.91 -10.11 -16.28
N TYR A 181 -13.33 -9.03 -15.77
CA TYR A 181 -13.43 -7.71 -16.38
C TYR A 181 -12.56 -7.57 -17.64
N SER A 182 -11.30 -8.03 -17.60
CA SER A 182 -10.35 -7.91 -18.71
C SER A 182 -10.49 -8.99 -19.77
N ARG A 183 -11.12 -10.14 -19.44
CA ARG A 183 -11.12 -11.39 -20.21
C ARG A 183 -9.73 -11.98 -20.43
N GLN A 184 -8.74 -11.55 -19.66
CA GLN A 184 -7.41 -12.13 -19.64
C GLN A 184 -7.32 -13.16 -18.51
N THR A 185 -6.57 -14.22 -18.73
CA THR A 185 -6.37 -15.31 -17.76
C THR A 185 -4.95 -15.33 -17.22
N ASP A 186 -4.07 -14.51 -17.75
CA ASP A 186 -2.67 -14.35 -17.37
C ASP A 186 -2.31 -12.86 -17.36
N PHE A 187 -1.86 -12.35 -16.21
CA PHE A 187 -1.51 -10.95 -15.99
C PHE A 187 -0.77 -10.80 -14.66
N CYS A 188 -0.20 -9.62 -14.40
CA CYS A 188 0.47 -9.34 -13.14
C CYS A 188 -0.35 -8.37 -12.26
N ILE A 189 -0.26 -8.59 -10.94
CA ILE A 189 -0.72 -7.68 -9.89
C ILE A 189 0.51 -7.27 -9.08
N GLY A 190 0.70 -5.96 -8.87
CA GLY A 190 1.74 -5.46 -7.99
C GLY A 190 1.34 -5.60 -6.53
N THR A 191 2.30 -5.84 -5.65
CA THR A 191 2.09 -5.77 -4.20
C THR A 191 3.34 -5.25 -3.51
N PRO A 192 3.19 -4.37 -2.50
CA PRO A 192 4.33 -3.92 -1.72
C PRO A 192 4.79 -5.02 -0.76
N VAL A 193 6.09 -5.07 -0.50
CA VAL A 193 6.72 -5.89 0.53
C VAL A 193 7.56 -5.00 1.43
N ALA A 194 7.53 -5.23 2.75
CA ALA A 194 8.19 -4.36 3.71
C ALA A 194 9.72 -4.32 3.56
N ASN A 195 10.32 -5.40 3.04
CA ASN A 195 11.76 -5.52 2.76
C ASN A 195 12.66 -5.10 3.94
N ARG A 196 12.24 -5.41 5.18
CA ARG A 196 12.94 -5.09 6.42
C ARG A 196 13.58 -6.37 6.98
N ALA A 197 14.75 -6.71 6.46
CA ALA A 197 15.51 -7.85 6.96
C ALA A 197 16.26 -7.46 8.25
N GLY A 198 15.91 -8.13 9.35
CA GLY A 198 16.54 -7.97 10.66
C GLY A 198 15.83 -6.96 11.58
N CYS A 199 15.91 -7.24 12.89
CA CYS A 199 15.24 -6.45 13.93
C CYS A 199 15.70 -4.98 14.01
N GLU A 200 16.89 -4.66 13.53
CA GLU A 200 17.39 -3.28 13.48
C GLU A 200 16.61 -2.44 12.49
N ALA A 201 16.30 -2.99 11.29
CA ALA A 201 15.52 -2.29 10.27
C ALA A 201 14.07 -2.04 10.70
N GLU A 202 13.52 -2.86 11.59
CA GLU A 202 12.14 -2.72 12.08
C GLU A 202 11.93 -1.46 12.94
N GLN A 203 12.99 -0.92 13.52
CA GLN A 203 12.95 0.27 14.37
C GLN A 203 13.24 1.57 13.62
N LEU A 204 13.63 1.48 12.35
CA LEU A 204 14.04 2.65 11.58
C LEU A 204 12.88 3.29 10.83
N VAL A 205 12.94 4.61 10.71
CA VAL A 205 12.15 5.37 9.76
C VAL A 205 12.94 5.50 8.46
N GLY A 206 12.37 5.04 7.36
CA GLY A 206 13.00 5.03 6.03
C GLY A 206 12.11 4.39 4.97
N CYS A 207 12.43 4.55 3.70
CA CYS A 207 11.72 3.90 2.61
C CYS A 207 12.40 2.56 2.27
N PHE A 208 11.98 1.49 2.94
CA PHE A 208 12.46 0.12 2.69
C PHE A 208 11.57 -0.66 1.73
N VAL A 209 10.32 -0.21 1.58
CA VAL A 209 9.34 -0.90 0.77
C VAL A 209 9.88 -1.20 -0.62
N ASN A 210 9.71 -2.43 -1.06
CA ASN A 210 9.90 -2.84 -2.45
C ASN A 210 8.56 -3.27 -3.02
N THR A 211 8.46 -3.33 -4.34
CA THR A 211 7.26 -3.81 -5.03
C THR A 211 7.60 -5.09 -5.78
N VAL A 212 6.74 -6.09 -5.66
CA VAL A 212 6.87 -7.34 -6.40
C VAL A 212 5.69 -7.53 -7.35
N ALA A 213 5.96 -8.09 -8.53
CA ALA A 213 4.95 -8.41 -9.54
C ALA A 213 4.50 -9.87 -9.39
N LEU A 214 3.28 -10.07 -8.88
CA LEU A 214 2.67 -11.40 -8.76
C LEU A 214 1.95 -11.76 -10.05
N ARG A 215 2.49 -12.74 -10.81
CA ARG A 215 1.81 -13.25 -12.02
C ARG A 215 0.63 -14.13 -11.62
N MET A 216 -0.55 -13.73 -12.02
CA MET A 216 -1.81 -14.42 -11.83
C MET A 216 -2.13 -15.27 -13.05
N ASP A 217 -2.23 -16.59 -12.86
CA ASP A 217 -2.69 -17.55 -13.87
C ASP A 217 -4.01 -18.16 -13.43
N VAL A 218 -5.09 -17.71 -14.04
CA VAL A 218 -6.45 -18.23 -13.85
C VAL A 218 -6.95 -19.02 -15.06
N SER A 219 -6.04 -19.44 -15.94
CA SER A 219 -6.37 -20.20 -17.15
C SER A 219 -6.94 -21.59 -16.83
N GLY A 220 -7.76 -22.11 -17.75
CA GLY A 220 -8.35 -23.43 -17.62
C GLY A 220 -9.50 -23.53 -16.61
N ASN A 221 -10.05 -22.40 -16.14
CA ASN A 221 -11.14 -22.34 -15.17
C ASN A 221 -10.85 -23.20 -13.90
N PRO A 222 -9.76 -22.88 -13.16
CA PRO A 222 -9.33 -23.69 -12.03
C PRO A 222 -10.38 -23.72 -10.92
N SER A 223 -10.47 -24.83 -10.19
CA SER A 223 -11.19 -24.87 -8.93
C SER A 223 -10.50 -23.95 -7.90
N LEU A 224 -11.22 -23.52 -6.86
CA LEU A 224 -10.64 -22.66 -5.81
C LEU A 224 -9.36 -23.27 -5.20
N PRO A 225 -9.31 -24.56 -4.81
CA PRO A 225 -8.05 -25.15 -4.32
C PRO A 225 -6.91 -25.04 -5.33
N ALA A 226 -7.17 -25.33 -6.60
CA ALA A 226 -6.15 -25.27 -7.65
C ALA A 226 -5.64 -23.85 -7.87
N LEU A 227 -6.51 -22.84 -7.81
CA LEU A 227 -6.12 -21.43 -7.89
C LEU A 227 -5.26 -21.02 -6.67
N LEU A 228 -5.70 -21.38 -5.47
CA LEU A 228 -4.94 -21.07 -4.24
C LEU A 228 -3.58 -21.74 -4.21
N ASP A 229 -3.45 -22.95 -4.77
CA ASP A 229 -2.14 -23.62 -4.91
C ASP A 229 -1.21 -22.86 -5.87
N ARG A 230 -1.74 -22.41 -7.03
CA ARG A 230 -0.97 -21.56 -7.95
C ARG A 230 -0.50 -20.27 -7.26
N VAL A 231 -1.42 -19.56 -6.60
CA VAL A 231 -1.13 -18.29 -5.90
C VAL A 231 -0.13 -18.52 -4.78
N ARG A 232 -0.26 -19.60 -4.00
CA ARG A 232 0.70 -19.94 -2.92
C ARG A 232 2.13 -20.07 -3.43
N VAL A 233 2.33 -20.76 -4.54
CA VAL A 233 3.65 -20.92 -5.16
C VAL A 233 4.22 -19.56 -5.57
N ARG A 234 3.40 -18.68 -6.17
CA ARG A 234 3.83 -17.34 -6.59
C ARG A 234 4.18 -16.44 -5.42
N VAL A 235 3.31 -16.42 -4.39
CA VAL A 235 3.53 -15.58 -3.19
C VAL A 235 4.76 -16.05 -2.41
N ALA A 236 4.90 -17.37 -2.18
CA ALA A 236 6.06 -17.89 -1.47
C ALA A 236 7.37 -17.61 -2.20
N GLY A 237 7.39 -17.76 -3.53
CA GLY A 237 8.57 -17.43 -4.34
C GLY A 237 8.90 -15.94 -4.31
N ALA A 238 7.88 -15.07 -4.45
CA ALA A 238 8.08 -13.63 -4.39
C ALA A 238 8.62 -13.15 -3.02
N GLN A 239 8.16 -13.76 -1.92
CA GLN A 239 8.67 -13.46 -0.57
C GLN A 239 10.13 -13.92 -0.37
N GLY A 240 10.51 -15.06 -0.97
CA GLY A 240 11.89 -15.56 -0.89
C GLY A 240 12.89 -14.74 -1.70
N ASP A 241 12.43 -14.06 -2.73
CA ASP A 241 13.26 -13.34 -3.70
C ASP A 241 12.90 -11.83 -3.81
N GLN A 242 12.46 -11.23 -2.69
CA GLN A 242 11.99 -9.83 -2.61
C GLN A 242 13.10 -8.75 -2.60
N ASP A 243 14.38 -9.15 -2.47
CA ASP A 243 15.53 -8.24 -2.33
C ASP A 243 15.90 -7.50 -3.63
N LEU A 244 15.40 -7.97 -4.79
CA LEU A 244 15.62 -7.28 -6.06
C LEU A 244 14.65 -6.11 -6.19
N SER A 245 15.17 -4.88 -6.33
CA SER A 245 14.29 -3.72 -6.52
C SER A 245 13.51 -3.80 -7.83
N PHE A 246 12.28 -3.30 -7.81
CA PHE A 246 11.38 -3.31 -8.97
C PHE A 246 11.98 -2.58 -10.18
N GLU A 247 12.61 -1.44 -9.95
CA GLU A 247 13.24 -0.64 -11.00
C GLU A 247 14.35 -1.45 -11.69
N ARG A 248 15.19 -2.11 -10.90
CA ARG A 248 16.25 -2.96 -11.43
C ARG A 248 15.69 -4.16 -12.20
N LEU A 249 14.61 -4.75 -11.71
CA LEU A 249 13.92 -5.84 -12.41
C LEU A 249 13.43 -5.39 -13.79
N VAL A 250 12.78 -4.23 -13.87
CA VAL A 250 12.28 -3.65 -15.14
C VAL A 250 13.43 -3.40 -16.12
N ASP A 251 14.56 -2.86 -15.63
CA ASP A 251 15.73 -2.57 -16.46
C ASP A 251 16.41 -3.84 -16.98
N GLU A 252 16.63 -4.83 -16.11
CA GLU A 252 17.33 -6.08 -16.47
C GLU A 252 16.48 -6.99 -17.39
N LEU A 253 15.15 -6.96 -17.25
CA LEU A 253 14.23 -7.66 -18.15
C LEU A 253 14.05 -6.95 -19.50
N GLY A 254 14.58 -5.74 -19.67
CA GLY A 254 14.40 -4.94 -20.87
C GLY A 254 12.94 -4.63 -21.19
N VAL A 255 12.09 -4.47 -20.15
CA VAL A 255 10.67 -4.19 -20.36
C VAL A 255 10.51 -2.84 -21.04
N VAL A 256 9.78 -2.83 -22.16
CA VAL A 256 9.50 -1.59 -22.87
C VAL A 256 8.71 -0.65 -21.99
N ARG A 257 9.26 0.53 -21.74
CA ARG A 257 8.58 1.56 -20.95
C ARG A 257 7.62 2.33 -21.84
N ASP A 258 6.36 2.34 -21.45
CA ASP A 258 5.30 3.14 -22.05
C ASP A 258 4.97 4.30 -21.08
N LEU A 259 4.79 5.49 -21.63
CA LEU A 259 4.44 6.66 -20.81
C LEU A 259 2.98 6.66 -20.37
N GLY A 260 2.13 5.87 -21.00
CA GLY A 260 0.70 5.78 -20.72
C GLY A 260 0.34 4.78 -19.61
N HIS A 261 1.29 3.94 -19.15
CA HIS A 261 1.04 2.98 -18.06
C HIS A 261 2.32 2.51 -17.36
N THR A 262 2.19 2.00 -16.17
CA THR A 262 3.28 1.36 -15.42
C THR A 262 3.71 0.06 -16.08
N PRO A 263 5.02 -0.28 -16.07
CA PRO A 263 5.51 -1.54 -16.62
C PRO A 263 5.06 -2.73 -15.76
N LEU A 264 4.91 -3.90 -16.35
CA LEU A 264 4.58 -5.20 -15.78
C LEU A 264 3.17 -5.31 -15.17
N PHE A 265 2.67 -4.33 -14.44
CA PHE A 265 1.33 -4.35 -13.85
C PHE A 265 0.76 -2.93 -13.75
N GLN A 266 -0.56 -2.83 -13.76
CA GLN A 266 -1.31 -1.58 -13.63
C GLN A 266 -2.28 -1.60 -12.45
N VAL A 267 -2.38 -2.76 -11.79
CA VAL A 267 -3.20 -2.95 -10.60
C VAL A 267 -2.32 -3.32 -9.42
N MET A 268 -2.50 -2.62 -8.30
CA MET A 268 -1.81 -2.85 -7.04
C MET A 268 -2.79 -3.48 -6.03
N PHE A 269 -2.31 -4.44 -5.25
CA PHE A 269 -3.02 -4.98 -4.09
C PHE A 269 -2.20 -4.75 -2.83
N VAL A 270 -2.82 -4.16 -1.82
CA VAL A 270 -2.22 -3.89 -0.50
C VAL A 270 -3.10 -4.49 0.58
N LEU A 271 -2.52 -5.34 1.41
CA LEU A 271 -3.17 -5.80 2.64
C LEU A 271 -2.37 -5.26 3.83
N GLU A 272 -2.99 -4.38 4.62
CA GLU A 272 -2.38 -3.84 5.83
C GLU A 272 -2.53 -4.85 6.97
N ASP A 273 -1.42 -5.19 7.64
CA ASP A 273 -1.39 -6.12 8.78
C ASP A 273 -1.81 -5.46 10.11
N SER A 274 -1.78 -4.13 10.16
CA SER A 274 -2.15 -3.39 11.36
C SER A 274 -3.62 -2.97 11.33
N PRO A 275 -4.36 -3.13 12.45
CA PRO A 275 -5.73 -2.64 12.53
C PRO A 275 -5.80 -1.15 12.21
N SER A 276 -6.72 -0.76 11.33
CA SER A 276 -6.92 0.64 10.92
C SER A 276 -7.41 1.55 12.07
N ASP A 277 -7.89 0.95 13.15
CA ASP A 277 -8.44 1.64 14.32
C ASP A 277 -7.35 2.03 15.33
N VAL A 278 -6.80 3.22 15.18
CA VAL A 278 -5.99 3.83 16.24
C VAL A 278 -6.93 4.43 17.31
N ARG A 279 -7.28 3.64 18.32
CA ARG A 279 -8.15 4.14 19.42
C ARG A 279 -7.38 4.83 20.54
N ARG A 280 -6.05 4.70 20.61
CA ARG A 280 -5.24 5.30 21.65
C ARG A 280 -3.94 5.85 21.09
N PHE A 281 -3.65 7.08 21.49
CA PHE A 281 -2.35 7.71 21.34
C PHE A 281 -1.93 8.15 22.75
N ALA A 282 -1.06 7.35 23.37
CA ALA A 282 -0.80 7.46 24.81
C ALA A 282 -2.09 7.30 25.65
N ASP A 283 -2.44 8.30 26.45
CA ASP A 283 -3.68 8.37 27.22
C ASP A 283 -4.84 9.08 26.49
N LEU A 284 -4.61 9.52 25.25
CA LEU A 284 -5.62 10.21 24.44
C LEU A 284 -6.43 9.21 23.61
N GLU A 285 -7.71 9.51 23.42
CA GLU A 285 -8.49 8.90 22.34
C GLU A 285 -8.04 9.48 21.00
N ALA A 286 -7.71 8.60 20.06
CA ALA A 286 -7.27 9.00 18.74
C ALA A 286 -8.04 8.24 17.66
N SER A 287 -8.39 8.92 16.59
CA SER A 287 -8.98 8.34 15.39
C SER A 287 -8.25 8.84 14.15
N ARG A 288 -8.21 8.02 13.11
CA ARG A 288 -7.61 8.39 11.82
C ARG A 288 -8.61 9.21 11.01
N LEU A 289 -8.17 10.37 10.53
CA LEU A 289 -8.89 11.12 9.51
C LEU A 289 -8.36 10.73 8.12
N ASN A 290 -9.26 10.29 7.25
CA ASN A 290 -8.90 9.94 5.89
C ASN A 290 -8.85 11.20 5.03
N VAL A 291 -7.65 11.67 4.72
CA VAL A 291 -7.41 12.81 3.83
C VAL A 291 -7.11 12.28 2.44
N GLY A 292 -8.01 12.53 1.49
CA GLY A 292 -7.78 12.20 0.09
C GLY A 292 -6.85 13.22 -0.56
N THR A 293 -5.81 12.73 -1.25
CA THR A 293 -4.91 13.59 -2.04
C THR A 293 -5.47 13.88 -3.44
N GLY A 294 -6.50 13.16 -3.88
CA GLY A 294 -7.03 13.26 -5.24
C GLY A 294 -6.08 12.70 -6.30
N THR A 295 -5.14 11.83 -5.90
CA THR A 295 -4.15 11.22 -6.79
C THR A 295 -4.26 9.72 -6.84
N SER A 296 -3.78 9.11 -7.93
CA SER A 296 -3.58 7.68 -8.10
C SER A 296 -2.27 7.43 -8.84
N VAL A 297 -1.49 6.46 -8.38
CA VAL A 297 -0.22 6.05 -9.01
C VAL A 297 -0.48 4.98 -10.07
N PHE A 298 -1.41 4.09 -9.81
CA PHE A 298 -1.77 2.98 -10.70
C PHE A 298 -3.15 3.21 -11.32
N ASP A 299 -3.52 2.39 -12.31
CA ASP A 299 -4.87 2.41 -12.85
C ASP A 299 -5.89 2.12 -11.74
N LEU A 300 -5.57 1.13 -10.90
CA LEU A 300 -6.41 0.69 -9.79
C LEU A 300 -5.53 0.15 -8.64
N THR A 301 -5.81 0.55 -7.43
CA THR A 301 -5.23 -0.04 -6.21
C THR A 301 -6.37 -0.54 -5.33
N LEU A 302 -6.29 -1.78 -4.87
CA LEU A 302 -7.13 -2.30 -3.79
C LEU A 302 -6.33 -2.31 -2.51
N GLU A 303 -6.70 -1.47 -1.56
CA GLU A 303 -6.19 -1.46 -0.19
C GLU A 303 -7.20 -2.16 0.71
N MET A 304 -6.74 -3.07 1.57
CA MET A 304 -7.58 -3.72 2.56
C MET A 304 -6.89 -3.74 3.91
N ALA A 305 -7.66 -3.56 4.98
CA ALA A 305 -7.16 -3.58 6.36
C ALA A 305 -8.17 -4.26 7.27
N GLN A 306 -7.70 -5.14 8.16
CA GLN A 306 -8.57 -5.75 9.16
C GLN A 306 -8.84 -4.78 10.30
N LYS A 307 -10.10 -4.69 10.77
CA LYS A 307 -10.48 -3.93 11.95
C LYS A 307 -10.54 -4.80 13.19
N THR A 308 -10.54 -4.14 14.35
CA THR A 308 -10.62 -4.81 15.65
C THR A 308 -11.96 -5.53 15.89
N ASP A 309 -13.03 -5.12 15.19
CA ASP A 309 -14.35 -5.77 15.23
C ASP A 309 -14.45 -7.00 14.31
N GLY A 310 -13.38 -7.32 13.57
CA GLY A 310 -13.31 -8.43 12.63
C GLY A 310 -13.80 -8.11 11.22
N SER A 311 -14.28 -6.89 10.97
CA SER A 311 -14.59 -6.44 9.61
C SER A 311 -13.30 -6.15 8.82
N LEU A 312 -13.42 -6.05 7.48
CA LEU A 312 -12.34 -5.61 6.60
C LEU A 312 -12.74 -4.29 5.95
N ASP A 313 -12.02 -3.22 6.27
CA ASP A 313 -12.10 -2.01 5.46
C ASP A 313 -11.41 -2.26 4.13
N ALA A 314 -12.02 -1.79 3.08
CA ALA A 314 -11.52 -1.89 1.71
C ALA A 314 -11.66 -0.55 1.00
N VAL A 315 -10.68 -0.22 0.17
CA VAL A 315 -10.69 1.00 -0.63
C VAL A 315 -10.17 0.67 -2.02
N PHE A 316 -10.94 1.00 -3.05
CA PHE A 316 -10.38 1.18 -4.38
C PHE A 316 -9.89 2.61 -4.55
N GLU A 317 -8.58 2.79 -4.71
CA GLU A 317 -8.00 4.00 -5.29
C GLU A 317 -7.88 3.77 -6.81
N TYR A 318 -8.31 4.72 -7.61
CA TYR A 318 -8.37 4.54 -9.06
C TYR A 318 -8.07 5.82 -9.83
N SER A 319 -7.53 5.66 -11.03
CA SER A 319 -7.32 6.76 -11.96
C SER A 319 -8.65 7.27 -12.53
N THR A 320 -8.98 8.53 -12.25
CA THR A 320 -10.16 9.20 -12.83
C THR A 320 -9.99 9.55 -14.31
N ASP A 321 -8.78 9.40 -14.84
CA ASP A 321 -8.53 9.51 -16.28
C ASP A 321 -8.98 8.26 -17.05
N LEU A 322 -9.23 7.13 -16.34
CA LEU A 322 -9.62 5.86 -16.92
C LEU A 322 -11.02 5.40 -16.49
N PHE A 323 -11.43 5.66 -15.26
CA PHE A 323 -12.63 5.08 -14.68
C PHE A 323 -13.60 6.12 -14.14
N ALA A 324 -14.88 5.91 -14.38
CA ALA A 324 -15.98 6.58 -13.71
C ALA A 324 -16.22 5.96 -12.31
N ALA A 325 -16.71 6.76 -11.36
CA ALA A 325 -17.01 6.31 -10.00
C ALA A 325 -18.00 5.13 -9.96
N ASP A 326 -19.02 5.14 -10.81
CA ASP A 326 -20.04 4.08 -10.89
C ASP A 326 -19.45 2.74 -11.33
N THR A 327 -18.43 2.75 -12.19
CA THR A 327 -17.72 1.54 -12.62
C THR A 327 -16.96 0.93 -11.45
N ILE A 328 -16.28 1.74 -10.66
CA ILE A 328 -15.55 1.28 -9.47
C ILE A 328 -16.51 0.79 -8.39
N ALA A 329 -17.62 1.48 -8.14
CA ALA A 329 -18.66 1.05 -7.20
C ALA A 329 -19.23 -0.33 -7.60
N ARG A 330 -19.48 -0.54 -8.90
CA ARG A 330 -19.91 -1.84 -9.43
C ARG A 330 -18.84 -2.93 -9.25
N MET A 331 -17.55 -2.61 -9.48
CA MET A 331 -16.44 -3.54 -9.26
C MET A 331 -16.34 -3.95 -7.78
N ALA A 332 -16.49 -2.99 -6.86
CA ALA A 332 -16.52 -3.25 -5.42
C ALA A 332 -17.67 -4.19 -5.04
N GLY A 333 -18.88 -3.94 -5.55
CA GLY A 333 -20.03 -4.83 -5.34
C GLY A 333 -19.81 -6.25 -5.90
N HIS A 334 -19.17 -6.39 -7.05
CA HIS A 334 -18.84 -7.71 -7.63
C HIS A 334 -17.71 -8.43 -6.86
N LEU A 335 -16.81 -7.70 -6.21
CA LEU A 335 -15.78 -8.31 -5.36
C LEU A 335 -16.39 -8.86 -4.05
N GLN A 336 -17.43 -8.21 -3.54
CA GLN A 336 -18.15 -8.65 -2.34
C GLN A 336 -19.06 -9.87 -2.59
N ALA A 337 -19.60 -10.02 -3.80
CA ALA A 337 -20.52 -11.10 -4.19
C ALA A 337 -19.80 -12.42 -4.47
#